data_ceee7e6166a068e6a7806f22131a127b
#
_entry.id   ceee7e6166a068e6a7806f22131a127b
#
_cell.length_a   1.000
_cell.length_b   1.000
_cell.length_c   1.000
_cell.angle_alpha   90.00
_cell.angle_beta   90.00
_cell.angle_gamma   90.00
#
_symmetry.space_group_name_H-M   'P 1'
#
loop_
_entity.id
_entity.type
_entity.pdbx_description
1 polymer ?
#
loop_
_entity_poly.entity_id
_entity_poly.type
_entity_poly.pdbx_seq_one_letter_code
_entity_poly.pdbx_strand_id
1 'polypeptide(L)'
;MGDLRATRHNLSVAKRTIVLKVSGLRRAFGPNTILDKFSLDVRTGEAVALTGRNGSGKSTLLRCLVGADRPDEGTVEVCGHPMSEASPEIRRDVATVIDDLDFFPDLSVVEHLDLLARAHGLAEPDDLVDEVLEEVQLVPQAGQLPGTLSSGQRRRLALATAFVRPRKLLIMDEPEQRLDTEGVAWLTERLKVERQSGLAMVFASHEPALVQQVATRVIELGAPRG
;
A
#
# COMPACT_ATOMS: atom_id res chain seq x y z
N MET A 1 -27.87 35.26 -32.67
CA MET A 1 -28.52 34.01 -32.23
C MET A 1 -27.61 32.88 -32.68
N GLY A 2 -26.76 32.42 -31.82
CA GLY A 2 -25.77 31.36 -32.06
C GLY A 2 -25.79 30.39 -30.89
N ASP A 3 -26.15 29.19 -31.21
CA ASP A 3 -26.51 28.09 -30.33
C ASP A 3 -25.26 27.54 -29.60
N LEU A 4 -25.15 27.80 -28.29
CA LEU A 4 -24.15 27.22 -27.40
C LEU A 4 -24.63 25.82 -26.97
N ARG A 5 -24.40 24.83 -27.82
CA ARG A 5 -24.57 23.43 -27.44
C ARG A 5 -23.43 23.06 -26.49
N ALA A 6 -23.77 22.94 -25.22
CA ALA A 6 -22.96 22.37 -24.17
C ALA A 6 -22.50 20.95 -24.54
N THR A 7 -21.22 20.79 -24.82
CA THR A 7 -20.58 19.49 -24.99
C THR A 7 -20.58 18.79 -23.63
N ARG A 8 -21.54 17.92 -23.39
CA ARG A 8 -21.50 16.99 -22.24
C ARG A 8 -20.27 16.10 -22.41
N HIS A 9 -19.24 16.35 -21.65
CA HIS A 9 -18.12 15.40 -21.49
C HIS A 9 -18.71 14.11 -20.90
N ASN A 10 -18.79 13.11 -21.74
CA ASN A 10 -19.12 11.76 -21.38
C ASN A 10 -17.91 11.21 -20.61
N LEU A 11 -17.90 11.33 -19.27
CA LEU A 11 -16.96 10.64 -18.40
C LEU A 11 -17.26 9.14 -18.58
N SER A 12 -16.57 8.53 -19.53
CA SER A 12 -16.50 7.08 -19.68
C SER A 12 -16.17 6.52 -18.30
N VAL A 13 -17.09 5.75 -17.72
CA VAL A 13 -16.84 4.95 -16.51
C VAL A 13 -15.74 3.96 -16.90
N ALA A 14 -14.49 4.31 -16.62
CA ALA A 14 -13.36 3.44 -16.87
C ALA A 14 -13.66 2.08 -16.23
N LYS A 15 -13.64 1.03 -17.04
CA LYS A 15 -13.95 -0.33 -16.62
C LYS A 15 -13.00 -0.69 -15.48
N ARG A 16 -13.50 -0.74 -14.25
CA ARG A 16 -12.68 -1.04 -13.05
C ARG A 16 -12.11 -2.45 -13.17
N THR A 17 -10.83 -2.54 -13.52
CA THR A 17 -10.11 -3.81 -13.69
C THR A 17 -9.75 -4.39 -12.33
N ILE A 18 -9.82 -5.71 -12.19
CA ILE A 18 -9.31 -6.40 -11.00
C ILE A 18 -7.78 -6.27 -10.98
N VAL A 19 -7.26 -5.69 -9.92
CA VAL A 19 -5.81 -5.53 -9.67
C VAL A 19 -5.31 -6.62 -8.73
N LEU A 20 -6.05 -6.92 -7.66
CA LEU A 20 -5.74 -8.02 -6.74
C LEU A 20 -6.92 -9.01 -6.74
N LYS A 21 -6.61 -10.31 -6.87
CA LYS A 21 -7.57 -11.39 -6.73
C LYS A 21 -7.05 -12.43 -5.75
N VAL A 22 -7.85 -12.72 -4.74
CA VAL A 22 -7.58 -13.74 -3.71
C VAL A 22 -8.70 -14.76 -3.77
N SER A 23 -8.35 -16.04 -3.89
CA SER A 23 -9.34 -17.11 -4.04
C SER A 23 -9.10 -18.22 -3.02
N GLY A 24 -10.04 -18.40 -2.09
CA GLY A 24 -10.06 -19.52 -1.16
C GLY A 24 -8.84 -19.63 -0.24
N LEU A 25 -8.21 -18.49 0.12
CA LEU A 25 -6.97 -18.48 0.88
C LEU A 25 -7.18 -19.04 2.28
N ARG A 26 -6.36 -20.03 2.63
CA ARG A 26 -6.30 -20.65 3.95
C ARG A 26 -4.89 -20.50 4.54
N ARG A 27 -4.82 -20.16 5.83
CA ARG A 27 -3.57 -20.13 6.57
C ARG A 27 -3.80 -20.59 8.02
N ALA A 28 -3.00 -21.56 8.46
CA ALA A 28 -3.03 -22.09 9.83
C ALA A 28 -1.61 -22.17 10.41
N PHE A 29 -1.52 -22.07 11.72
CA PHE A 29 -0.29 -22.29 12.48
C PHE A 29 -0.55 -23.41 13.49
N GLY A 30 -0.07 -24.62 13.17
CA GLY A 30 -0.43 -25.81 13.93
C GLY A 30 -1.94 -26.05 13.91
N PRO A 31 -2.60 -26.21 15.07
CA PRO A 31 -4.05 -26.44 15.15
C PRO A 31 -4.88 -25.16 14.92
N ASN A 32 -4.25 -23.98 14.93
CA ASN A 32 -4.97 -22.70 14.89
C ASN A 32 -5.13 -22.22 13.44
N THR A 33 -6.33 -22.30 12.89
CA THR A 33 -6.65 -21.71 11.58
C THR A 33 -6.91 -20.22 11.78
N ILE A 34 -6.07 -19.38 11.12
CA ILE A 34 -6.16 -17.92 11.15
C ILE A 34 -7.04 -17.41 10.01
N LEU A 35 -6.85 -17.96 8.81
CA LEU A 35 -7.63 -17.62 7.64
C LEU A 35 -8.24 -18.91 7.09
N ASP A 36 -9.53 -18.87 6.79
CA ASP A 36 -10.25 -20.02 6.24
C ASP A 36 -11.10 -19.60 5.05
N LYS A 37 -10.74 -20.11 3.87
CA LYS A 37 -11.43 -19.86 2.58
C LYS A 37 -11.66 -18.37 2.29
N PHE A 38 -10.70 -17.50 2.68
CA PHE A 38 -10.81 -16.07 2.45
C PHE A 38 -10.70 -15.77 0.95
N SER A 39 -11.62 -14.94 0.44
CA SER A 39 -11.61 -14.51 -0.97
C SER A 39 -11.87 -13.01 -1.04
N LEU A 40 -11.17 -12.33 -1.96
CA LEU A 40 -11.21 -10.89 -2.11
C LEU A 40 -10.81 -10.49 -3.53
N ASP A 41 -11.62 -9.65 -4.16
CA ASP A 41 -11.21 -8.91 -5.36
C ASP A 41 -11.04 -7.44 -4.99
N VAL A 42 -9.95 -6.81 -5.46
CA VAL A 42 -9.73 -5.36 -5.36
C VAL A 42 -9.52 -4.80 -6.74
N ARG A 43 -10.25 -3.74 -7.07
CA ARG A 43 -10.25 -3.13 -8.40
C ARG A 43 -9.49 -1.81 -8.41
N THR A 44 -9.14 -1.34 -9.60
CA THR A 44 -8.58 0.00 -9.83
C THR A 44 -9.40 1.06 -9.09
N GLY A 45 -8.73 1.90 -8.30
CA GLY A 45 -9.34 2.96 -7.48
C GLY A 45 -10.18 2.47 -6.31
N GLU A 46 -10.02 1.20 -5.91
CA GLU A 46 -10.65 0.63 -4.72
C GLU A 46 -9.62 0.56 -3.57
N ALA A 47 -10.04 0.97 -2.39
CA ALA A 47 -9.26 0.85 -1.15
C ALA A 47 -10.02 -0.03 -0.16
N VAL A 48 -9.43 -1.16 0.22
CA VAL A 48 -10.00 -2.10 1.18
C VAL A 48 -9.27 -1.95 2.52
N ALA A 49 -10.01 -1.53 3.55
CA ALA A 49 -9.50 -1.51 4.91
C ALA A 49 -9.79 -2.84 5.62
N LEU A 50 -8.78 -3.40 6.24
CA LEU A 50 -8.88 -4.55 7.12
C LEU A 50 -8.96 -4.05 8.57
N THR A 51 -10.03 -4.40 9.25
CA THR A 51 -10.25 -4.06 10.66
C THR A 51 -10.39 -5.34 11.49
N GLY A 52 -10.43 -5.22 12.81
CA GLY A 52 -10.57 -6.34 13.71
C GLY A 52 -9.56 -6.26 14.87
N ARG A 53 -9.77 -7.09 15.90
CA ARG A 53 -8.94 -7.12 17.11
C ARG A 53 -7.50 -7.53 16.79
N ASN A 54 -6.56 -7.19 17.68
CA ASN A 54 -5.20 -7.72 17.59
C ASN A 54 -5.22 -9.25 17.60
N GLY A 55 -4.43 -9.87 16.74
CA GLY A 55 -4.44 -11.33 16.54
C GLY A 55 -5.56 -11.87 15.66
N SER A 56 -6.41 -11.04 15.06
CA SER A 56 -7.49 -11.48 14.15
C SER A 56 -7.02 -11.97 12.77
N GLY A 57 -5.71 -11.89 12.48
CA GLY A 57 -5.14 -12.36 11.23
C GLY A 57 -4.89 -11.29 10.17
N LYS A 58 -5.04 -9.98 10.49
CA LYS A 58 -4.79 -8.87 9.54
C LYS A 58 -3.39 -8.94 8.93
N SER A 59 -2.35 -8.92 9.77
CA SER A 59 -0.96 -8.99 9.31
C SER A 59 -0.65 -10.31 8.61
N THR A 60 -1.21 -11.45 9.08
CA THR A 60 -1.07 -12.74 8.39
C THR A 60 -1.68 -12.69 6.98
N LEU A 61 -2.85 -12.08 6.83
CA LEU A 61 -3.45 -11.89 5.51
C LEU A 61 -2.56 -11.01 4.63
N LEU A 62 -2.14 -9.84 5.12
CA LEU A 62 -1.27 -8.93 4.35
C LEU A 62 0.03 -9.61 3.92
N ARG A 63 0.69 -10.38 4.82
CA ARG A 63 1.90 -11.15 4.49
C ARG A 63 1.66 -12.22 3.41
N CYS A 64 0.49 -12.88 3.44
CA CYS A 64 0.11 -13.78 2.34
C CYS A 64 -0.13 -13.02 1.02
N LEU A 65 -0.73 -11.82 1.08
CA LEU A 65 -0.99 -11.01 -0.12
C LEU A 65 0.28 -10.52 -0.82
N VAL A 66 1.37 -10.34 -0.08
CA VAL A 66 2.66 -9.90 -0.64
C VAL A 66 3.63 -11.06 -0.92
N GLY A 67 3.26 -12.30 -0.58
CA GLY A 67 4.08 -13.48 -0.80
C GLY A 67 5.10 -13.76 0.31
N ALA A 68 5.18 -12.92 1.35
CA ALA A 68 6.06 -13.12 2.50
C ALA A 68 5.69 -14.37 3.33
N ASP A 69 4.39 -14.69 3.41
CA ASP A 69 3.91 -15.95 3.96
C ASP A 69 3.21 -16.77 2.86
N ARG A 70 3.57 -18.04 2.76
CA ARG A 70 2.92 -18.96 1.82
C ARG A 70 1.59 -19.44 2.42
N PRO A 71 0.44 -19.25 1.74
CA PRO A 71 -0.83 -19.84 2.17
C PRO A 71 -0.78 -21.36 2.09
N ASP A 72 -1.55 -22.04 2.94
CA ASP A 72 -1.68 -23.50 2.91
C ASP A 72 -2.58 -23.95 1.74
N GLU A 73 -3.60 -23.13 1.42
CA GLU A 73 -4.51 -23.36 0.29
C GLU A 73 -4.91 -22.00 -0.33
N GLY A 74 -5.41 -22.05 -1.57
CA GLY A 74 -5.87 -20.89 -2.30
C GLY A 74 -4.78 -20.22 -3.12
N THR A 75 -5.15 -19.12 -3.79
CA THR A 75 -4.26 -18.36 -4.68
C THR A 75 -4.38 -16.86 -4.46
N VAL A 76 -3.26 -16.16 -4.73
CA VAL A 76 -3.19 -14.70 -4.81
C VAL A 76 -2.65 -14.33 -6.18
N GLU A 77 -3.37 -13.46 -6.89
CA GLU A 77 -2.97 -12.96 -8.21
C GLU A 77 -3.00 -11.43 -8.21
N VAL A 78 -1.99 -10.81 -8.82
CA VAL A 78 -1.93 -9.36 -9.04
C VAL A 78 -1.85 -9.08 -10.53
N CYS A 79 -2.76 -8.28 -11.05
CA CYS A 79 -2.87 -7.96 -12.48
C CYS A 79 -2.91 -9.22 -13.38
N GLY A 80 -3.48 -10.34 -12.87
CA GLY A 80 -3.56 -11.62 -13.57
C GLY A 80 -2.30 -12.49 -13.47
N HIS A 81 -1.26 -12.06 -12.75
CA HIS A 81 -0.05 -12.84 -12.48
C HIS A 81 -0.09 -13.45 -11.08
N PRO A 82 0.26 -14.72 -10.90
CA PRO A 82 0.40 -15.30 -9.57
C PRO A 82 1.37 -14.51 -8.71
N MET A 83 1.02 -14.31 -7.43
CA MET A 83 1.89 -13.62 -6.49
C MET A 83 3.21 -14.38 -6.31
N SER A 84 4.31 -13.71 -6.59
CA SER A 84 5.68 -14.19 -6.39
C SER A 84 6.63 -13.01 -6.27
N GLU A 85 7.37 -12.93 -5.18
CA GLU A 85 8.40 -11.90 -5.00
C GLU A 85 9.52 -11.96 -6.05
N ALA A 86 9.71 -13.13 -6.66
CA ALA A 86 10.68 -13.31 -7.74
C ALA A 86 10.22 -12.73 -9.09
N SER A 87 8.89 -12.50 -9.28
CA SER A 87 8.35 -11.98 -10.55
C SER A 87 8.69 -10.49 -10.73
N PRO A 88 9.32 -10.11 -11.85
CA PRO A 88 9.57 -8.70 -12.18
C PRO A 88 8.28 -7.88 -12.29
N GLU A 89 7.20 -8.47 -12.81
CA GLU A 89 5.88 -7.83 -12.95
C GLU A 89 5.30 -7.49 -11.58
N ILE A 90 5.37 -8.43 -10.64
CA ILE A 90 4.90 -8.21 -9.26
C ILE A 90 5.74 -7.12 -8.60
N ARG A 91 7.07 -7.19 -8.68
CA ARG A 91 7.94 -6.17 -8.10
C ARG A 91 7.66 -4.78 -8.65
N ARG A 92 7.35 -4.66 -9.95
CA ARG A 92 7.00 -3.39 -10.58
C ARG A 92 5.64 -2.87 -10.11
N ASP A 93 4.64 -3.75 -10.03
CA ASP A 93 3.23 -3.36 -9.87
C ASP A 93 2.78 -3.28 -8.40
N VAL A 94 3.53 -3.87 -7.44
CA VAL A 94 3.19 -3.91 -6.02
C VAL A 94 4.17 -3.11 -5.18
N ALA A 95 3.66 -2.15 -4.41
CA ALA A 95 4.40 -1.49 -3.34
C ALA A 95 3.85 -1.92 -1.97
N THR A 96 4.74 -2.03 -0.97
CA THR A 96 4.37 -2.52 0.35
C THR A 96 4.96 -1.65 1.45
N VAL A 97 4.19 -1.46 2.54
CA VAL A 97 4.66 -0.89 3.80
C VAL A 97 4.14 -1.80 4.92
N ILE A 98 4.83 -2.93 5.09
CA ILE A 98 4.46 -4.00 6.05
C ILE A 98 5.65 -4.19 6.97
N ASP A 99 5.38 -4.40 8.24
CA ASP A 99 6.39 -4.56 9.29
C ASP A 99 7.36 -3.35 9.39
N ASP A 100 8.40 -3.47 10.18
CA ASP A 100 9.52 -2.53 10.19
C ASP A 100 10.43 -2.84 8.99
N LEU A 101 10.50 -1.92 8.03
CA LEU A 101 11.38 -2.07 6.87
C LEU A 101 12.85 -2.02 7.32
N ASP A 102 13.61 -2.99 6.84
CA ASP A 102 15.07 -2.95 6.91
C ASP A 102 15.61 -2.04 5.80
N PHE A 103 16.26 -0.97 6.20
CA PHE A 103 16.94 -0.05 5.30
C PHE A 103 18.40 -0.45 5.12
N PHE A 104 18.99 -0.16 3.96
CA PHE A 104 20.43 -0.31 3.77
C PHE A 104 21.16 0.61 4.75
N PRO A 105 22.01 0.08 5.64
CA PRO A 105 22.58 0.86 6.73
C PRO A 105 23.58 1.93 6.24
N ASP A 106 24.16 1.73 5.06
CA ASP A 106 25.21 2.57 4.49
C ASP A 106 24.70 3.59 3.46
N LEU A 107 23.42 3.62 3.16
CA LEU A 107 22.80 4.60 2.28
C LEU A 107 22.07 5.66 3.09
N SER A 108 22.28 6.92 2.75
CA SER A 108 21.48 8.02 3.27
C SER A 108 20.02 7.94 2.81
N VAL A 109 19.15 8.70 3.44
CA VAL A 109 17.72 8.77 3.09
C VAL A 109 17.51 9.06 1.61
N VAL A 110 18.18 10.06 1.05
CA VAL A 110 18.06 10.44 -0.36
C VAL A 110 18.61 9.34 -1.28
N GLU A 111 19.78 8.78 -0.99
CA GLU A 111 20.37 7.67 -1.77
C GLU A 111 19.48 6.43 -1.78
N HIS A 112 18.80 6.16 -0.66
CA HIS A 112 17.86 5.05 -0.55
C HIS A 112 16.65 5.23 -1.49
N LEU A 113 16.07 6.43 -1.51
CA LEU A 113 14.93 6.74 -2.38
C LEU A 113 15.35 6.76 -3.86
N ASP A 114 16.52 7.34 -4.19
CA ASP A 114 17.07 7.36 -5.53
C ASP A 114 17.31 5.93 -6.05
N LEU A 115 17.96 5.07 -5.24
CA LEU A 115 18.19 3.68 -5.60
C LEU A 115 16.89 2.94 -5.91
N LEU A 116 15.87 3.11 -5.08
CA LEU A 116 14.57 2.46 -5.28
C LEU A 116 13.86 2.98 -6.53
N ALA A 117 13.85 4.27 -6.76
CA ALA A 117 13.25 4.87 -7.94
C ALA A 117 13.91 4.34 -9.23
N ARG A 118 15.26 4.30 -9.29
CA ARG A 118 16.02 3.75 -10.43
C ARG A 118 15.80 2.25 -10.61
N ALA A 119 15.78 1.47 -9.51
CA ALA A 119 15.52 0.04 -9.54
C ALA A 119 14.12 -0.30 -10.10
N HIS A 120 13.20 0.66 -10.04
CA HIS A 120 11.85 0.56 -10.60
C HIS A 120 11.67 1.26 -11.95
N GLY A 121 12.78 1.63 -12.61
CA GLY A 121 12.81 2.06 -14.01
C GLY A 121 12.70 3.56 -14.25
N LEU A 122 12.83 4.41 -13.22
CA LEU A 122 12.95 5.85 -13.41
C LEU A 122 14.41 6.17 -13.76
N ALA A 123 14.62 6.76 -14.94
CA ALA A 123 15.97 7.11 -15.41
C ALA A 123 16.53 8.34 -14.69
N GLU A 124 15.67 9.32 -14.43
CA GLU A 124 16.00 10.60 -13.79
C GLU A 124 15.00 10.85 -12.65
N PRO A 125 15.22 10.24 -11.45
CA PRO A 125 14.27 10.32 -10.36
C PRO A 125 14.41 11.55 -9.45
N ASP A 126 15.42 12.39 -9.68
CA ASP A 126 15.83 13.46 -8.77
C ASP A 126 14.65 14.36 -8.37
N ASP A 127 13.88 14.87 -9.34
CA ASP A 127 12.71 15.73 -9.07
C ASP A 127 11.65 14.99 -8.25
N LEU A 128 11.38 13.72 -8.53
CA LEU A 128 10.42 12.92 -7.79
C LEU A 128 10.90 12.61 -6.36
N VAL A 129 12.20 12.35 -6.19
CA VAL A 129 12.80 12.09 -4.87
C VAL A 129 12.70 13.34 -4.01
N ASP A 130 13.02 14.51 -4.57
CA ASP A 130 12.91 15.79 -3.87
C ASP A 130 11.47 16.10 -3.50
N GLU A 131 10.51 15.93 -4.42
CA GLU A 131 9.08 16.09 -4.16
C GLU A 131 8.61 15.18 -3.01
N VAL A 132 8.99 13.90 -3.04
CA VAL A 132 8.61 12.95 -1.99
C VAL A 132 9.28 13.29 -0.66
N LEU A 133 10.55 13.72 -0.64
CA LEU A 133 11.22 14.16 0.60
C LEU A 133 10.54 15.37 1.24
N GLU A 134 10.11 16.34 0.43
CA GLU A 134 9.32 17.47 0.91
C GLU A 134 7.99 17.00 1.48
N GLU A 135 7.29 16.15 0.75
CA GLU A 135 5.97 15.65 1.13
C GLU A 135 5.99 14.87 2.45
N VAL A 136 6.99 13.99 2.64
CA VAL A 136 7.15 13.22 3.89
C VAL A 136 7.88 14.02 4.99
N GLN A 137 8.24 15.29 4.74
CA GLN A 137 8.95 16.17 5.67
C GLN A 137 10.31 15.60 6.15
N LEU A 138 11.08 15.03 5.22
CA LEU A 138 12.41 14.47 5.50
C LEU A 138 13.56 15.22 4.82
N VAL A 139 13.31 16.37 4.20
CA VAL A 139 14.36 17.20 3.57
C VAL A 139 15.54 17.48 4.52
N PRO A 140 15.33 17.87 5.82
CA PRO A 140 16.46 18.08 6.74
C PRO A 140 17.26 16.81 7.06
N GLN A 141 16.69 15.63 6.82
CA GLN A 141 17.31 14.33 7.08
C GLN A 141 17.82 13.65 5.80
N ALA A 142 17.74 14.29 4.63
CA ALA A 142 18.06 13.68 3.35
C ALA A 142 19.47 13.04 3.31
N GLY A 143 20.48 13.68 3.91
CA GLY A 143 21.84 13.17 4.02
C GLY A 143 22.11 12.25 5.24
N GLN A 144 21.11 11.95 6.07
CA GLN A 144 21.30 11.11 7.28
C GLN A 144 21.13 9.63 6.94
N LEU A 145 21.82 8.78 7.72
CA LEU A 145 21.62 7.33 7.64
C LEU A 145 20.33 6.91 8.35
N PRO A 146 19.59 5.91 7.85
CA PRO A 146 18.31 5.47 8.44
C PRO A 146 18.41 5.08 9.92
N GLY A 147 19.59 4.57 10.35
CA GLY A 147 19.83 4.20 11.75
C GLY A 147 19.82 5.37 12.72
N THR A 148 19.98 6.62 12.25
CA THR A 148 20.00 7.83 13.10
C THR A 148 18.63 8.50 13.19
N LEU A 149 17.66 8.06 12.40
CA LEU A 149 16.32 8.62 12.37
C LEU A 149 15.50 8.23 13.61
N SER A 150 14.62 9.14 14.05
CA SER A 150 13.59 8.80 15.04
C SER A 150 12.60 7.76 14.46
N SER A 151 11.82 7.11 15.33
CA SER A 151 10.83 6.11 14.89
C SER A 151 9.78 6.70 13.92
N GLY A 152 9.34 7.94 14.14
CA GLY A 152 8.43 8.63 13.23
C GLY A 152 9.08 8.97 11.89
N GLN A 153 10.32 9.44 11.89
CA GLN A 153 11.09 9.70 10.67
C GLN A 153 11.34 8.39 9.88
N ARG A 154 11.66 7.29 10.55
CA ARG A 154 11.78 5.98 9.90
C ARG A 154 10.46 5.53 9.27
N ARG A 155 9.32 5.79 9.94
CA ARG A 155 8.01 5.49 9.36
C ARG A 155 7.72 6.35 8.13
N ARG A 156 8.05 7.64 8.16
CA ARG A 156 7.94 8.54 7.00
C ARG A 156 8.84 8.07 5.84
N LEU A 157 10.07 7.63 6.12
CA LEU A 157 10.94 7.03 5.11
C LEU A 157 10.33 5.74 4.53
N ALA A 158 9.76 4.86 5.36
CA ALA A 158 9.09 3.65 4.90
C ALA A 158 7.92 3.96 3.93
N LEU A 159 7.14 4.99 4.22
CA LEU A 159 6.09 5.47 3.30
C LEU A 159 6.68 6.06 2.02
N ALA A 160 7.75 6.85 2.13
CA ALA A 160 8.45 7.43 0.98
C ALA A 160 8.94 6.36 -0.01
N THR A 161 9.45 5.21 0.49
CA THR A 161 9.88 4.10 -0.39
C THR A 161 8.76 3.54 -1.26
N ALA A 162 7.52 3.61 -0.79
CA ALA A 162 6.36 3.23 -1.60
C ALA A 162 5.98 4.32 -2.60
N PHE A 163 6.22 5.60 -2.29
CA PHE A 163 5.79 6.72 -3.13
C PHE A 163 6.76 7.08 -4.25
N VAL A 164 8.06 6.82 -4.12
CA VAL A 164 9.08 7.11 -5.15
C VAL A 164 9.06 6.16 -6.35
N ARG A 165 8.12 5.23 -6.43
CA ARG A 165 8.11 4.19 -7.46
C ARG A 165 6.73 4.02 -8.11
N PRO A 166 6.67 3.61 -9.39
CA PRO A 166 5.41 3.21 -10.02
C PRO A 166 4.78 2.04 -9.28
N ARG A 167 3.45 2.00 -9.20
CA ARG A 167 2.69 0.92 -8.56
C ARG A 167 1.25 0.89 -9.05
N LYS A 168 0.63 -0.27 -9.03
CA LYS A 168 -0.80 -0.47 -9.28
C LYS A 168 -1.54 -0.94 -8.04
N LEU A 169 -0.80 -1.55 -7.11
CA LEU A 169 -1.30 -2.04 -5.82
C LEU A 169 -0.40 -1.54 -4.70
N LEU A 170 -1.00 -1.01 -3.65
CA LEU A 170 -0.32 -0.62 -2.42
C LEU A 170 -0.90 -1.42 -1.26
N ILE A 171 -0.03 -2.14 -0.53
CA ILE A 171 -0.41 -2.97 0.61
C ILE A 171 0.31 -2.45 1.86
N MET A 172 -0.45 -2.13 2.92
CA MET A 172 0.10 -1.49 4.12
C MET A 172 -0.43 -2.14 5.39
N ASP A 173 0.44 -2.28 6.39
CA ASP A 173 0.07 -2.68 7.75
C ASP A 173 0.30 -1.52 8.71
N GLU A 174 -0.79 -1.02 9.32
CA GLU A 174 -0.83 0.11 10.24
C GLU A 174 0.04 1.31 9.78
N PRO A 175 -0.18 1.83 8.55
CA PRO A 175 0.70 2.84 7.95
C PRO A 175 0.79 4.12 8.76
N GLU A 176 -0.22 4.41 9.57
CA GLU A 176 -0.28 5.56 10.49
C GLU A 176 0.57 5.40 11.76
N GLN A 177 1.02 4.20 12.08
CA GLN A 177 1.74 3.93 13.32
C GLN A 177 3.02 4.78 13.43
N ARG A 178 3.26 5.36 14.61
CA ARG A 178 4.40 6.26 14.92
C ARG A 178 4.35 7.63 14.21
N LEU A 179 3.30 7.92 13.45
CA LEU A 179 3.06 9.27 12.95
C LEU A 179 2.36 10.11 14.02
N ASP A 180 2.66 11.40 14.02
CA ASP A 180 1.90 12.39 14.77
C ASP A 180 0.56 12.71 14.07
N THR A 181 -0.29 13.51 14.71
CA THR A 181 -1.61 13.86 14.17
C THR A 181 -1.51 14.52 12.80
N GLU A 182 -0.52 15.37 12.57
CA GLU A 182 -0.30 16.01 11.28
C GLU A 182 0.13 14.99 10.21
N GLY A 183 1.01 14.07 10.58
CA GLY A 183 1.45 12.97 9.72
C GLY A 183 0.30 12.03 9.33
N VAL A 184 -0.62 11.73 10.26
CA VAL A 184 -1.82 10.93 9.96
C VAL A 184 -2.76 11.68 9.01
N ALA A 185 -2.97 12.98 9.22
CA ALA A 185 -3.78 13.79 8.33
C ALA A 185 -3.18 13.86 6.92
N TRP A 186 -1.89 14.13 6.81
CA TRP A 186 -1.15 14.11 5.54
C TRP A 186 -1.30 12.75 4.83
N LEU A 187 -1.03 11.65 5.51
CA LEU A 187 -1.13 10.30 4.94
C LEU A 187 -2.55 10.04 4.41
N THR A 188 -3.56 10.43 5.18
CA THR A 188 -4.96 10.27 4.79
C THR A 188 -5.27 11.00 3.48
N GLU A 189 -4.87 12.25 3.33
CA GLU A 189 -5.08 13.02 2.10
C GLU A 189 -4.28 12.42 0.93
N ARG A 190 -3.02 12.04 1.16
CA ARG A 190 -2.20 11.39 0.13
C ARG A 190 -2.85 10.12 -0.41
N LEU A 191 -3.30 9.22 0.45
CA LEU A 191 -3.94 7.98 0.03
C LEU A 191 -5.29 8.22 -0.67
N LYS A 192 -6.03 9.26 -0.31
CA LYS A 192 -7.24 9.68 -1.05
C LYS A 192 -6.92 10.08 -2.48
N VAL A 193 -5.90 10.89 -2.68
CA VAL A 193 -5.44 11.33 -4.01
C VAL A 193 -4.99 10.12 -4.84
N GLU A 194 -4.17 9.23 -4.28
CA GLU A 194 -3.71 8.01 -4.93
C GLU A 194 -4.88 7.10 -5.38
N ARG A 195 -5.85 6.90 -4.49
CA ARG A 195 -7.05 6.15 -4.83
C ARG A 195 -7.83 6.79 -5.98
N GLN A 196 -8.02 8.11 -5.94
CA GLN A 196 -8.74 8.84 -6.99
C GLN A 196 -8.01 8.76 -8.33
N SER A 197 -6.69 8.69 -8.32
CA SER A 197 -5.84 8.48 -9.50
C SER A 197 -5.85 7.03 -10.01
N GLY A 198 -6.56 6.12 -9.32
CA GLY A 198 -6.78 4.75 -9.78
C GLY A 198 -5.97 3.70 -9.04
N LEU A 199 -5.15 4.05 -8.04
CA LEU A 199 -4.39 3.08 -7.26
C LEU A 199 -5.34 2.15 -6.49
N ALA A 200 -5.09 0.84 -6.59
CA ALA A 200 -5.73 -0.16 -5.75
C ALA A 200 -4.98 -0.29 -4.42
N MET A 201 -5.70 -0.40 -3.31
CA MET A 201 -5.07 -0.48 -1.98
C MET A 201 -5.72 -1.53 -1.09
N VAL A 202 -4.90 -2.20 -0.28
CA VAL A 202 -5.32 -3.00 0.88
C VAL A 202 -4.50 -2.55 2.08
N PHE A 203 -5.16 -2.17 3.16
CA PHE A 203 -4.45 -1.74 4.37
C PHE A 203 -5.16 -2.20 5.64
N ALA A 204 -4.37 -2.57 6.65
CA ALA A 204 -4.86 -2.73 8.01
C ALA A 204 -4.66 -1.40 8.74
N SER A 205 -5.66 -0.97 9.51
CA SER A 205 -5.57 0.24 10.31
C SER A 205 -6.52 0.19 11.50
N HIS A 206 -6.08 0.82 12.59
CA HIS A 206 -6.90 1.10 13.77
C HIS A 206 -7.32 2.58 13.85
N GLU A 207 -6.84 3.43 12.91
CA GLU A 207 -7.16 4.84 12.87
C GLU A 207 -8.51 5.08 12.16
N PRO A 208 -9.55 5.49 12.90
CA PRO A 208 -10.89 5.65 12.33
C PRO A 208 -10.94 6.67 11.19
N ALA A 209 -10.19 7.78 11.31
CA ALA A 209 -10.18 8.84 10.31
C ALA A 209 -9.61 8.31 8.98
N LEU A 210 -8.51 7.54 9.03
CA LEU A 210 -7.91 6.91 7.85
C LEU A 210 -8.90 5.94 7.19
N VAL A 211 -9.51 5.04 7.98
CA VAL A 211 -10.48 4.07 7.48
C VAL A 211 -11.68 4.76 6.83
N GLN A 212 -12.31 5.73 7.51
CA GLN A 212 -13.51 6.40 7.01
C GLN A 212 -13.28 7.23 5.75
N GLN A 213 -12.12 7.86 5.62
CA GLN A 213 -11.85 8.77 4.51
C GLN A 213 -11.21 8.08 3.29
N VAL A 214 -10.43 7.04 3.50
CA VAL A 214 -9.69 6.36 2.42
C VAL A 214 -10.42 5.12 1.92
N ALA A 215 -10.97 4.28 2.81
CA ALA A 215 -11.56 3.01 2.42
C ALA A 215 -12.84 3.19 1.58
N THR A 216 -12.94 2.41 0.51
CA THR A 216 -14.18 2.20 -0.26
C THR A 216 -14.96 1.00 0.26
N ARG A 217 -14.26 0.09 0.94
CA ARG A 217 -14.82 -1.11 1.56
C ARG A 217 -14.03 -1.47 2.82
N VAL A 218 -14.74 -1.91 3.86
CA VAL A 218 -14.16 -2.38 5.10
C VAL A 218 -14.45 -3.86 5.27
N ILE A 219 -13.44 -4.63 5.66
CA ILE A 219 -13.55 -6.06 5.98
C ILE A 219 -13.10 -6.25 7.42
N GLU A 220 -13.99 -6.72 8.27
CA GLU A 220 -13.67 -7.08 9.65
C GLU A 220 -13.19 -8.53 9.71
N LEU A 221 -11.96 -8.74 10.17
CA LEU A 221 -11.37 -10.07 10.37
C LEU A 221 -11.59 -10.55 11.81
N GLY A 222 -11.81 -11.87 11.96
CA GLY A 222 -12.00 -12.49 13.27
C GLY A 222 -13.39 -12.26 13.88
N ALA A 223 -14.36 -11.71 13.14
CA ALA A 223 -15.76 -11.76 13.53
C ALA A 223 -16.21 -13.23 13.56
N PRO A 224 -16.93 -13.67 14.60
CA PRO A 224 -17.48 -15.02 14.62
C PRO A 224 -18.38 -15.19 13.39
N ARG A 225 -18.11 -16.22 12.59
CA ARG A 225 -19.04 -16.62 11.55
C ARG A 225 -20.28 -17.17 12.24
N GLY A 226 -21.37 -16.40 12.17
CA GLY A 226 -22.69 -16.83 12.64
C GLY A 226 -23.20 -18.02 11.85
#